data_e52e0f4be1440cb1fe3d257d2cec90e5
#
_entry.id   e52e0f4be1440cb1fe3d257d2cec90e5
#
_cell.length_a   1.000
_cell.length_b   1.000
_cell.length_c   1.000
_cell.angle_alpha   90.00
_cell.angle_beta   90.00
_cell.angle_gamma   90.00
#
_symmetry.space_group_name_H-M   'P 1'
#
loop_
_entity.id
_entity.type
_entity.pdbx_description
1 polymer ?
#
loop_
_entity_poly.entity_id
_entity_poly.type
_entity_poly.pdbx_seq_one_letter_code
_entity_poly.pdbx_strand_id
1 'polypeptide(L)'
;MTFMRGMSTINLWADDLRAATRWYSELLGVEPYFSSEAAGRGPGYVEYRIGDYQHELGIIDRRFAPPGIATSRGGAVVYWHVDDVAGALSRLLAQGAELLDGVTERGPGFVTASVIDPFGNVLGVMFNRHYLDVLGARDAAR
;
A
#
# COMPACT_ATOMS: atom_id res chain seq x y z
N MET A 1 14.31 -24.32 -3.68
CA MET A 1 13.34 -23.39 -3.02
C MET A 1 14.12 -22.47 -2.08
N THR A 2 13.86 -21.20 -2.16
CA THR A 2 14.52 -20.22 -1.30
C THR A 2 13.91 -20.25 0.12
N PHE A 3 14.70 -19.89 1.12
CA PHE A 3 14.25 -19.79 2.51
C PHE A 3 13.11 -18.78 2.67
N MET A 4 13.30 -17.56 2.15
CA MET A 4 12.23 -16.56 2.07
C MET A 4 11.50 -16.73 0.73
N ARG A 5 10.26 -17.19 0.81
CA ARG A 5 9.50 -17.64 -0.36
C ARG A 5 8.81 -16.48 -1.10
N GLY A 6 8.66 -15.33 -0.46
CA GLY A 6 8.04 -14.15 -1.02
C GLY A 6 7.48 -13.24 0.06
N MET A 7 7.10 -12.03 -0.33
CA MET A 7 6.41 -11.12 0.59
C MET A 7 4.97 -11.59 0.77
N SER A 8 4.51 -11.61 2.02
CA SER A 8 3.16 -12.07 2.38
C SER A 8 2.23 -10.90 2.66
N THR A 9 2.48 -10.19 3.74
CA THR A 9 1.62 -9.09 4.20
C THR A 9 2.46 -7.85 4.42
N ILE A 10 1.92 -6.69 4.07
CA ILE A 10 2.51 -5.38 4.36
C ILE A 10 1.57 -4.68 5.33
N ASN A 11 2.11 -4.20 6.45
CA ASN A 11 1.33 -3.51 7.46
C ASN A 11 1.69 -2.02 7.50
N LEU A 12 0.66 -1.19 7.54
CA LEU A 12 0.74 0.24 7.76
C LEU A 12 0.19 0.58 9.16
N TRP A 13 0.46 1.78 9.63
CA TRP A 13 0.03 2.26 10.93
C TRP A 13 -0.92 3.45 10.77
N ALA A 14 -1.91 3.56 11.65
CA ALA A 14 -2.79 4.71 11.69
C ALA A 14 -3.22 5.01 13.13
N ASP A 15 -3.24 6.29 13.50
CA ASP A 15 -3.76 6.74 14.79
C ASP A 15 -5.30 6.64 14.82
N ASP A 16 -5.93 6.88 13.67
CA ASP A 16 -7.38 6.70 13.48
C ASP A 16 -7.62 5.61 12.43
N LEU A 17 -7.78 4.38 12.91
CA LEU A 17 -7.96 3.23 12.03
C LEU A 17 -9.26 3.31 11.21
N ARG A 18 -10.34 3.89 11.77
CA ARG A 18 -11.60 4.03 11.03
C ARG A 18 -11.46 4.99 9.87
N ALA A 19 -10.79 6.12 10.08
CA ALA A 19 -10.50 7.08 9.01
C ALA A 19 -9.59 6.46 7.95
N ALA A 20 -8.56 5.72 8.37
CA ALA A 20 -7.65 5.02 7.46
C ALA A 20 -8.40 3.97 6.63
N THR A 21 -9.29 3.21 7.25
CA THR A 21 -10.11 2.22 6.54
C THR A 21 -10.97 2.87 5.46
N ARG A 22 -11.63 3.98 5.77
CA ARG A 22 -12.43 4.71 4.77
C ARG A 22 -11.56 5.19 3.61
N TRP A 23 -10.41 5.78 3.92
CA TRP A 23 -9.50 6.34 2.91
C TRP A 23 -8.95 5.26 1.98
N TYR A 24 -8.48 4.14 2.55
CA TYR A 24 -7.93 3.04 1.75
C TYR A 24 -9.01 2.27 0.99
N SER A 25 -10.20 2.09 1.56
CA SER A 25 -11.32 1.46 0.83
C SER A 25 -11.72 2.30 -0.40
N GLU A 26 -11.74 3.61 -0.27
CA GLU A 26 -11.99 4.51 -1.40
C GLU A 26 -10.87 4.43 -2.45
N LEU A 27 -9.61 4.47 -2.02
CA LEU A 27 -8.46 4.39 -2.92
C LEU A 27 -8.41 3.05 -3.68
N LEU A 28 -8.60 1.95 -2.95
CA LEU A 28 -8.45 0.60 -3.49
C LEU A 28 -9.71 0.09 -4.20
N GLY A 29 -10.85 0.69 -3.92
CA GLY A 29 -12.14 0.26 -4.49
C GLY A 29 -12.65 -1.06 -3.92
N VAL A 30 -12.16 -1.48 -2.75
CA VAL A 30 -12.58 -2.70 -2.05
C VAL A 30 -12.68 -2.43 -0.56
N GLU A 31 -13.51 -3.21 0.11
CA GLU A 31 -13.59 -3.20 1.57
C GLU A 31 -12.63 -4.23 2.18
N PRO A 32 -12.21 -4.06 3.44
CA PRO A 32 -11.43 -5.09 4.12
C PRO A 32 -12.20 -6.41 4.17
N TYR A 33 -11.50 -7.51 3.89
CA TYR A 33 -12.12 -8.83 4.06
C TYR A 33 -12.09 -9.30 5.52
N PHE A 34 -11.27 -8.66 6.36
CA PHE A 34 -11.11 -9.00 7.77
C PHE A 34 -10.97 -7.73 8.63
N SER A 35 -11.58 -7.75 9.81
CA SER A 35 -11.44 -6.71 10.82
C SER A 35 -11.47 -7.35 12.21
N SER A 36 -10.50 -7.00 13.07
CA SER A 36 -10.47 -7.48 14.46
C SER A 36 -10.88 -6.37 15.41
N GLU A 37 -11.78 -6.70 16.36
CA GLU A 37 -12.11 -5.81 17.47
C GLU A 37 -11.08 -5.94 18.58
N ALA A 38 -10.69 -4.82 19.17
CA ALA A 38 -9.72 -4.77 20.24
C ALA A 38 -10.42 -4.47 21.59
N ALA A 39 -10.93 -5.49 22.25
CA ALA A 39 -11.46 -5.42 23.62
C ALA A 39 -12.45 -4.26 23.83
N GLY A 40 -13.43 -4.09 22.94
CA GLY A 40 -14.45 -3.06 23.03
C GLY A 40 -14.01 -1.64 22.65
N ARG A 41 -12.79 -1.47 22.17
CA ARG A 41 -12.24 -0.16 21.78
C ARG A 41 -12.31 0.12 20.28
N GLY A 42 -13.15 -0.63 19.56
CA GLY A 42 -13.21 -0.59 18.12
C GLY A 42 -12.13 -1.46 17.47
N PRO A 43 -12.04 -1.46 16.12
CA PRO A 43 -11.10 -2.30 15.42
C PRO A 43 -9.65 -1.94 15.77
N GLY A 44 -8.82 -2.95 15.97
CA GLY A 44 -7.37 -2.77 16.15
C GLY A 44 -6.57 -3.07 14.89
N TYR A 45 -7.18 -3.80 13.95
CA TYR A 45 -6.54 -4.25 12.73
C TYR A 45 -7.58 -4.49 11.64
N VAL A 46 -7.29 -4.05 10.43
CA VAL A 46 -8.04 -4.41 9.23
C VAL A 46 -7.10 -4.98 8.18
N GLU A 47 -7.59 -5.86 7.33
CA GLU A 47 -6.79 -6.45 6.27
C GLU A 47 -7.56 -6.49 4.95
N TYR A 48 -6.88 -6.09 3.88
CA TYR A 48 -7.36 -6.13 2.51
C TYR A 48 -6.64 -7.22 1.74
N ARG A 49 -7.32 -7.81 0.76
CA ARG A 49 -6.70 -8.57 -0.33
C ARG A 49 -6.94 -7.82 -1.61
N ILE A 50 -5.86 -7.53 -2.33
CA ILE A 50 -5.89 -6.55 -3.40
C ILE A 50 -5.08 -6.97 -4.60
N GLY A 51 -5.58 -6.50 -5.77
CA GLY A 51 -4.86 -6.57 -7.01
C GLY A 51 -4.77 -7.95 -7.64
N ASP A 52 -3.96 -8.03 -8.66
CA ASP A 52 -3.82 -9.21 -9.53
C ASP A 52 -3.34 -10.46 -8.78
N TYR A 53 -2.55 -10.26 -7.72
CA TYR A 53 -1.94 -11.33 -6.94
C TYR A 53 -2.61 -11.57 -5.59
N GLN A 54 -3.68 -10.84 -5.28
CA GLN A 54 -4.37 -10.91 -3.99
C GLN A 54 -3.42 -10.68 -2.82
N HIS A 55 -2.52 -9.70 -2.95
CA HIS A 55 -1.62 -9.32 -1.87
C HIS A 55 -2.38 -8.83 -0.65
N GLU A 56 -1.85 -9.12 0.52
CA GLU A 56 -2.47 -8.73 1.78
C GLU A 56 -1.86 -7.43 2.29
N LEU A 57 -2.73 -6.43 2.50
CA LEU A 57 -2.40 -5.15 3.12
C LEU A 57 -3.14 -5.04 4.44
N GLY A 58 -2.39 -4.92 5.53
CA GLY A 58 -2.94 -4.67 6.85
C GLY A 58 -2.79 -3.20 7.24
N ILE A 59 -3.73 -2.70 8.02
CA ILE A 59 -3.60 -1.42 8.71
C ILE A 59 -3.85 -1.68 10.18
N ILE A 60 -2.91 -1.25 11.02
CA ILE A 60 -2.91 -1.51 12.45
C ILE A 60 -3.07 -0.19 13.18
N ASP A 61 -3.93 -0.17 14.19
CA ASP A 61 -4.01 0.95 15.13
C ASP A 61 -2.64 1.14 15.79
N ARG A 62 -2.11 2.37 15.74
CA ARG A 62 -0.76 2.67 16.23
C ARG A 62 -0.56 2.36 17.71
N ARG A 63 -1.62 2.34 18.50
CA ARG A 63 -1.52 1.94 19.94
C ARG A 63 -0.99 0.51 20.13
N PHE A 64 -1.06 -0.34 19.10
CA PHE A 64 -0.51 -1.70 19.13
C PHE A 64 0.89 -1.81 18.54
N ALA A 65 1.52 -0.69 18.16
CA ALA A 65 2.88 -0.70 17.64
C ALA A 65 3.87 -1.19 18.69
N PRO A 66 4.79 -2.09 18.32
CA PRO A 66 5.87 -2.49 19.24
C PRO A 66 6.73 -1.29 19.65
N PRO A 67 7.34 -1.32 20.84
CA PRO A 67 8.33 -0.32 21.22
C PRO A 67 9.45 -0.23 20.18
N GLY A 68 9.85 0.99 19.84
CA GLY A 68 10.91 1.22 18.85
C GLY A 68 10.44 1.41 17.42
N ILE A 69 9.15 1.22 17.12
CA ILE A 69 8.60 1.60 15.83
C ILE A 69 8.67 3.12 15.69
N ALA A 70 9.27 3.60 14.59
CA ALA A 70 9.37 5.02 14.30
C ALA A 70 7.96 5.63 14.10
N THR A 71 7.77 6.82 14.67
CA THR A 71 6.54 7.60 14.52
C THR A 71 6.66 8.67 13.43
N SER A 72 7.88 8.94 12.97
CA SER A 72 8.16 9.84 11.86
C SER A 72 8.09 9.11 10.51
N ARG A 73 7.92 9.91 9.46
CA ARG A 73 7.94 9.42 8.07
C ARG A 73 9.27 8.75 7.77
N GLY A 74 9.26 7.64 7.03
CA GLY A 74 10.48 6.98 6.62
C GLY A 74 10.36 5.46 6.59
N GLY A 75 11.51 4.79 6.49
CA GLY A 75 11.61 3.36 6.39
C GLY A 75 11.42 2.86 4.95
N ALA A 76 10.86 1.68 4.80
CA ALA A 76 10.63 1.10 3.47
C ALA A 76 9.59 1.88 2.68
N VAL A 77 9.81 2.00 1.38
CA VAL A 77 8.79 2.51 0.45
C VAL A 77 8.24 1.32 -0.32
N VAL A 78 6.96 1.11 -0.20
CA VAL A 78 6.26 0.08 -0.98
C VAL A 78 5.69 0.72 -2.23
N TYR A 79 6.08 0.20 -3.39
CA TYR A 79 5.58 0.67 -4.67
C TYR A 79 4.50 -0.28 -5.19
N TRP A 80 3.38 0.31 -5.57
CA TRP A 80 2.26 -0.38 -6.19
C TRP A 80 2.35 -0.21 -7.69
N HIS A 81 2.21 -1.29 -8.46
CA HIS A 81 2.13 -1.16 -9.90
C HIS A 81 0.83 -0.46 -10.30
N VAL A 82 0.95 0.55 -11.16
CA VAL A 82 -0.16 1.25 -11.80
C VAL A 82 0.15 1.40 -13.30
N ASP A 83 -0.87 1.47 -14.12
CA ASP A 83 -0.69 1.63 -15.56
C ASP A 83 -0.37 3.07 -15.96
N ASP A 84 -0.84 4.03 -15.15
CA ASP A 84 -0.64 5.48 -15.40
C ASP A 84 -0.14 6.15 -14.11
N VAL A 85 1.17 6.36 -14.00
CA VAL A 85 1.79 6.93 -12.79
C VAL A 85 1.35 8.37 -12.56
N ALA A 86 1.31 9.20 -13.61
CA ALA A 86 0.90 10.60 -13.48
C ALA A 86 -0.56 10.72 -13.03
N GLY A 87 -1.44 9.90 -13.60
CA GLY A 87 -2.85 9.85 -13.20
C GLY A 87 -3.03 9.33 -11.77
N ALA A 88 -2.28 8.31 -11.39
CA ALA A 88 -2.30 7.78 -10.03
C ALA A 88 -1.84 8.83 -9.01
N LEU A 89 -0.76 9.55 -9.30
CA LEU A 89 -0.28 10.63 -8.44
C LEU A 89 -1.33 11.72 -8.28
N SER A 90 -1.94 12.16 -9.37
CA SER A 90 -3.01 13.17 -9.32
C SER A 90 -4.19 12.74 -8.46
N ARG A 91 -4.60 11.48 -8.57
CA ARG A 91 -5.68 10.90 -7.75
C ARG A 91 -5.31 10.90 -6.27
N LEU A 92 -4.09 10.47 -5.93
CA LEU A 92 -3.61 10.42 -4.55
C LEU A 92 -3.58 11.83 -3.92
N LEU A 93 -3.07 12.82 -4.66
CA LEU A 93 -3.05 14.21 -4.18
C LEU A 93 -4.47 14.77 -4.00
N ALA A 94 -5.37 14.49 -4.93
CA ALA A 94 -6.77 14.90 -4.82
C ALA A 94 -7.47 14.26 -3.62
N GLN A 95 -7.04 13.06 -3.22
CA GLN A 95 -7.59 12.32 -2.08
C GLN A 95 -6.92 12.72 -0.75
N GLY A 96 -6.05 13.70 -0.75
CA GLY A 96 -5.48 14.30 0.45
C GLY A 96 -4.08 13.81 0.83
N ALA A 97 -3.42 13.04 -0.02
CA ALA A 97 -2.04 12.67 0.20
C ALA A 97 -1.11 13.87 -0.06
N GLU A 98 0.06 13.87 0.56
CA GLU A 98 1.09 14.89 0.40
C GLU A 98 2.18 14.38 -0.55
N LEU A 99 2.60 15.21 -1.51
CA LEU A 99 3.68 14.84 -2.43
C LEU A 99 4.99 14.59 -1.69
N LEU A 100 5.62 13.45 -1.95
CA LEU A 100 6.97 13.15 -1.48
C LEU A 100 7.99 13.24 -2.62
N ASP A 101 7.75 12.51 -3.70
CA ASP A 101 8.62 12.50 -4.87
C ASP A 101 7.76 12.46 -6.14
N GLY A 102 7.97 13.42 -7.04
CA GLY A 102 7.20 13.55 -8.27
C GLY A 102 7.47 12.43 -9.26
N VAL A 103 6.72 12.45 -10.36
CA VAL A 103 6.89 11.48 -11.45
C VAL A 103 8.33 11.52 -11.96
N THR A 104 9.02 10.39 -11.85
CA THR A 104 10.44 10.27 -12.20
C THR A 104 10.65 9.01 -13.04
N GLU A 105 11.25 9.20 -14.20
CA GLU A 105 11.67 8.08 -15.05
C GLU A 105 12.97 7.51 -14.51
N ARG A 106 12.97 6.21 -14.17
CA ARG A 106 14.13 5.51 -13.56
C ARG A 106 14.90 4.68 -14.56
N GLY A 107 14.33 4.47 -15.74
CA GLY A 107 14.88 3.70 -16.83
C GLY A 107 13.78 3.23 -17.74
N PRO A 108 14.10 2.58 -18.89
CA PRO A 108 13.08 2.11 -19.83
C PRO A 108 12.11 1.11 -19.15
N GLY A 109 10.84 1.45 -19.09
CA GLY A 109 9.81 0.61 -18.48
C GLY A 109 9.71 0.74 -16.95
N PHE A 110 10.32 1.77 -16.34
CA PHE A 110 10.26 2.02 -14.90
C PHE A 110 10.06 3.50 -14.62
N VAL A 111 8.88 3.83 -14.11
CA VAL A 111 8.49 5.20 -13.73
C VAL A 111 7.94 5.15 -12.31
N THR A 112 8.34 6.09 -11.46
CA THR A 112 7.93 6.11 -10.05
C THR A 112 7.37 7.45 -9.63
N ALA A 113 6.55 7.44 -8.59
CA ALA A 113 6.17 8.60 -7.80
C ALA A 113 5.84 8.13 -6.38
N SER A 114 5.88 9.04 -5.41
CA SER A 114 5.51 8.68 -4.05
C SER A 114 4.86 9.85 -3.32
N VAL A 115 4.05 9.50 -2.34
CA VAL A 115 3.30 10.43 -1.51
C VAL A 115 3.40 9.98 -0.05
N ILE A 116 3.00 10.86 0.85
CA ILE A 116 2.69 10.53 2.23
C ILE A 116 1.16 10.46 2.34
N ASP A 117 0.64 9.36 2.82
CA ASP A 117 -0.80 9.26 3.05
C ASP A 117 -1.24 10.16 4.22
N PRO A 118 -2.55 10.39 4.43
CA PRO A 118 -3.00 11.26 5.53
C PRO A 118 -2.66 10.73 6.93
N PHE A 119 -2.12 9.52 7.04
CA PHE A 119 -1.82 8.86 8.31
C PHE A 119 -0.32 8.76 8.58
N GLY A 120 0.51 9.34 7.70
CA GLY A 120 1.97 9.40 7.86
C GLY A 120 2.73 8.25 7.21
N ASN A 121 2.06 7.38 6.45
CA ASN A 121 2.73 6.29 5.74
C ASN A 121 3.24 6.74 4.37
N VAL A 122 4.41 6.23 3.98
CA VAL A 122 4.95 6.44 2.63
C VAL A 122 4.26 5.46 1.68
N LEU A 123 3.71 5.99 0.59
CA LEU A 123 3.00 5.23 -0.43
C LEU A 123 3.61 5.53 -1.79
N GLY A 124 4.17 4.52 -2.43
CA GLY A 124 4.75 4.63 -3.77
C GLY A 124 3.86 4.02 -4.84
N VAL A 125 3.90 4.61 -6.02
CA VAL A 125 3.29 4.04 -7.23
C VAL A 125 4.34 3.98 -8.33
N MET A 126 4.28 2.94 -9.16
CA MET A 126 5.21 2.80 -10.26
C MET A 126 4.58 2.07 -11.43
N PHE A 127 5.04 2.39 -12.62
CA PHE A 127 4.94 1.51 -13.76
C PHE A 127 6.17 0.60 -13.76
N ASN A 128 5.95 -0.71 -13.73
CA ASN A 128 7.03 -1.68 -13.65
C ASN A 128 6.81 -2.76 -14.70
N ARG A 129 7.65 -2.76 -15.73
CA ARG A 129 7.56 -3.72 -16.83
C ARG A 129 7.68 -5.17 -16.33
N HIS A 130 8.57 -5.42 -15.38
CA HIS A 130 8.74 -6.77 -14.82
C HIS A 130 7.47 -7.31 -14.20
N TYR A 131 6.70 -6.44 -13.50
CA TYR A 131 5.41 -6.84 -12.93
C TYR A 131 4.47 -7.39 -14.02
N LEU A 132 4.37 -6.67 -15.14
CA LEU A 132 3.50 -7.06 -16.26
C LEU A 132 4.03 -8.32 -16.97
N ASP A 133 5.34 -8.47 -17.11
CA ASP A 133 5.94 -9.64 -17.73
C ASP A 133 5.66 -10.90 -16.91
N VAL A 134 5.79 -10.83 -15.59
CA VAL A 134 5.47 -11.97 -14.69
C VAL A 134 3.98 -12.27 -14.72
N LEU A 135 3.12 -11.26 -14.69
CA LEU A 135 1.67 -11.44 -14.76
C LEU A 135 1.26 -12.08 -16.07
N GLY A 136 1.81 -11.62 -17.20
CA GLY A 136 1.55 -12.20 -18.52
C GLY A 136 1.99 -13.66 -18.62
N ALA A 137 3.16 -14.00 -18.10
CA ALA A 137 3.65 -15.38 -18.06
C ALA A 137 2.76 -16.28 -17.20
N ARG A 138 2.30 -15.78 -16.06
CA ARG A 138 1.37 -16.48 -15.17
C ARG A 138 0.03 -16.75 -15.86
N ASP A 139 -0.51 -15.75 -16.54
CA ASP A 139 -1.80 -15.89 -17.24
C ASP A 139 -1.69 -16.83 -18.42
N ALA A 140 -0.58 -16.83 -19.14
CA ALA A 140 -0.33 -17.73 -20.25
C ALA A 140 -0.16 -19.21 -19.80
N ALA A 141 0.21 -19.45 -18.54
CA ALA A 141 0.40 -20.79 -17.97
C ALA A 141 -0.92 -21.44 -17.45
N ARG A 142 -2.03 -20.71 -17.47
CA ARG A 142 -3.34 -21.19 -17.02
C ARG A 142 -4.07 -22.00 -18.08
#